data_3ba44a1b3dbf5adc193ca2e75d0a3b1e
#
_entry.id   3ba44a1b3dbf5adc193ca2e75d0a3b1e
#
_cell.length_a   1.000
_cell.length_b   1.000
_cell.length_c   1.000
_cell.angle_alpha   90.00
_cell.angle_beta   90.00
_cell.angle_gamma   90.00
#
_symmetry.space_group_name_H-M   'P 1'
#
loop_
_entity.id
_entity.type
_entity.pdbx_description
1 polymer ?
#
loop_
_entity_poly.entity_id
_entity_poly.type
_entity_poly.pdbx_seq_one_letter_code
_entity_poly.pdbx_strand_id
1 'polypeptide(L)'
;LKLHDIPNTVNKAVEEIAQFNILMTTIHLQGGAEMIEAAKSAAGNTKILGVSLLTSLDENDTSELYGNSFDDQFTKLITLAKSSSVDGIVCSPKELISLHDLNKIKVVPGIRNAQTNDDQKRTMTSQEAYAQGADYIVVGRPITQANNIEAAIEEYLA
;
A
#
# COMPACT_ATOMS: atom_id res chain seq x y z
N LEU A 1 7.54 -3.14 6.86
CA LEU A 1 7.77 -4.46 6.25
C LEU A 1 6.76 -4.69 5.13
N LYS A 2 7.17 -5.38 4.06
CA LYS A 2 6.30 -5.87 2.98
C LYS A 2 6.60 -7.35 2.79
N LEU A 3 5.79 -8.22 3.40
CA LEU A 3 6.02 -9.65 3.36
C LEU A 3 5.53 -10.25 2.04
N HIS A 4 6.33 -11.11 1.43
CA HIS A 4 6.00 -11.84 0.22
C HIS A 4 6.80 -13.14 0.21
N ASP A 5 6.20 -14.23 0.62
CA ASP A 5 6.83 -15.55 0.75
C ASP A 5 5.73 -16.63 0.76
N ILE A 6 6.08 -17.89 0.92
CA ILE A 6 5.10 -18.98 1.06
C ILE A 6 4.24 -18.76 2.33
N PRO A 7 3.01 -19.30 2.38
CA PRO A 7 2.05 -19.02 3.45
C PRO A 7 2.59 -19.24 4.86
N ASN A 8 3.29 -20.36 5.09
CA ASN A 8 3.84 -20.66 6.42
C ASN A 8 4.92 -19.68 6.89
N THR A 9 5.76 -19.19 5.98
CA THR A 9 6.80 -18.19 6.31
C THR A 9 6.15 -16.86 6.68
N VAL A 10 5.16 -16.43 5.90
CA VAL A 10 4.43 -15.17 6.17
C VAL A 10 3.63 -15.26 7.46
N ASN A 11 2.96 -16.40 7.73
CA ASN A 11 2.25 -16.63 8.99
C ASN A 11 3.16 -16.43 10.20
N LYS A 12 4.30 -17.11 10.24
CA LYS A 12 5.27 -16.98 11.35
C LYS A 12 5.82 -15.57 11.50
N ALA A 13 6.11 -14.89 10.38
CA ALA A 13 6.59 -13.52 10.42
C ALA A 13 5.53 -12.55 10.97
N VAL A 14 4.25 -12.75 10.62
CA VAL A 14 3.14 -11.94 11.13
C VAL A 14 2.88 -12.24 12.60
N GLU A 15 2.98 -13.50 13.03
CA GLU A 15 2.87 -13.90 14.45
C GLU A 15 3.88 -13.15 15.32
N GLU A 16 5.15 -13.07 14.89
CA GLU A 16 6.16 -12.29 15.59
C GLU A 16 5.88 -10.78 15.56
N ILE A 17 5.45 -10.23 14.42
CA ILE A 17 5.08 -8.82 14.28
C ILE A 17 3.93 -8.45 15.22
N ALA A 18 2.93 -9.31 15.36
CA ALA A 18 1.74 -9.06 16.18
C ALA A 18 2.07 -8.89 17.68
N GLN A 19 3.18 -9.47 18.16
CA GLN A 19 3.63 -9.32 19.56
C GLN A 19 4.05 -7.89 19.91
N PHE A 20 4.38 -7.06 18.92
CA PHE A 20 4.80 -5.66 19.15
C PHE A 20 3.63 -4.67 19.24
N ASN A 21 2.37 -5.14 19.23
CA ASN A 21 1.17 -4.32 19.34
C ASN A 21 1.13 -3.16 18.31
N ILE A 22 1.54 -3.43 17.08
CA ILE A 22 1.51 -2.46 16.00
C ILE A 22 0.12 -2.38 15.35
N LEU A 23 -0.24 -1.20 14.85
CA LEU A 23 -1.55 -0.97 14.24
C LEU A 23 -1.74 -1.80 12.96
N MET A 24 -0.73 -1.81 12.07
CA MET A 24 -0.84 -2.46 10.75
C MET A 24 0.51 -2.91 10.21
N THR A 25 0.50 -3.96 9.39
CA THR A 25 1.64 -4.42 8.60
C THR A 25 1.22 -4.71 7.16
N THR A 26 2.18 -4.86 6.24
CA THR A 26 1.86 -5.05 4.83
C THR A 26 2.36 -6.38 4.29
N ILE A 27 1.59 -6.96 3.37
CA ILE A 27 1.91 -8.14 2.57
C ILE A 27 1.66 -7.82 1.09
N HIS A 28 2.33 -8.50 0.17
CA HIS A 28 2.01 -8.37 -1.25
C HIS A 28 0.79 -9.21 -1.63
N LEU A 29 -0.18 -8.62 -2.35
CA LEU A 29 -1.34 -9.37 -2.86
C LEU A 29 -0.95 -10.47 -3.85
N GLN A 30 0.19 -10.30 -4.56
CA GLN A 30 0.72 -11.30 -5.49
C GLN A 30 1.07 -12.64 -4.84
N GLY A 31 1.19 -12.69 -3.52
CA GLY A 31 1.37 -13.95 -2.78
C GLY A 31 0.16 -14.88 -2.80
N GLY A 32 -1.01 -14.39 -3.29
CA GLY A 32 -2.21 -15.17 -3.46
C GLY A 32 -3.05 -15.37 -2.18
N ALA A 33 -4.21 -15.99 -2.34
CA ALA A 33 -5.21 -16.11 -1.28
C ALA A 33 -4.70 -16.87 -0.06
N GLU A 34 -3.99 -17.98 -0.26
CA GLU A 34 -3.48 -18.80 0.85
C GLU A 34 -2.48 -18.03 1.73
N MET A 35 -1.60 -17.24 1.12
CA MET A 35 -0.66 -16.40 1.86
C MET A 35 -1.39 -15.29 2.65
N ILE A 36 -2.41 -14.68 2.06
CA ILE A 36 -3.23 -13.66 2.70
C ILE A 36 -3.95 -14.24 3.94
N GLU A 37 -4.60 -15.38 3.79
CA GLU A 37 -5.31 -16.04 4.90
C GLU A 37 -4.32 -16.48 6.01
N ALA A 38 -3.15 -17.00 5.63
CA ALA A 38 -2.10 -17.34 6.57
C ALA A 38 -1.60 -16.12 7.37
N ALA A 39 -1.41 -14.98 6.70
CA ALA A 39 -1.08 -13.72 7.36
C ALA A 39 -2.19 -13.27 8.31
N LYS A 40 -3.43 -13.29 7.86
CA LYS A 40 -4.58 -12.83 8.65
C LYS A 40 -4.82 -13.68 9.89
N SER A 41 -4.65 -15.00 9.80
CA SER A 41 -4.82 -15.92 10.93
C SER A 41 -3.82 -15.67 12.07
N ALA A 42 -2.63 -15.16 11.75
CA ALA A 42 -1.57 -14.87 12.72
C ALA A 42 -1.58 -13.41 13.24
N ALA A 43 -2.42 -12.55 12.67
CA ALA A 43 -2.33 -11.09 12.86
C ALA A 43 -2.81 -10.58 14.23
N GLY A 44 -3.62 -11.36 14.97
CA GLY A 44 -4.25 -10.88 16.20
C GLY A 44 -5.02 -9.57 15.94
N ASN A 45 -4.66 -8.51 16.65
CA ASN A 45 -5.24 -7.16 16.46
C ASN A 45 -4.57 -6.32 15.37
N THR A 46 -3.43 -6.77 14.83
CA THR A 46 -2.71 -6.08 13.76
C THR A 46 -3.49 -6.16 12.45
N LYS A 47 -3.71 -5.02 11.80
CA LYS A 47 -4.36 -4.98 10.48
C LYS A 47 -3.41 -5.43 9.39
N ILE A 48 -3.90 -6.27 8.49
CA ILE A 48 -3.15 -6.75 7.32
C ILE A 48 -3.53 -5.91 6.11
N LEU A 49 -2.57 -5.22 5.53
CA LEU A 49 -2.76 -4.42 4.33
C LEU A 49 -2.12 -5.13 3.13
N GLY A 50 -2.91 -5.33 2.08
CA GLY A 50 -2.44 -5.90 0.82
C GLY A 50 -1.82 -4.83 -0.08
N VAL A 51 -0.56 -4.99 -0.43
CA VAL A 51 0.11 -4.12 -1.42
C VAL A 51 -0.30 -4.58 -2.82
N SER A 52 -0.81 -3.64 -3.63
CA SER A 52 -1.18 -3.85 -5.03
C SER A 52 0.07 -3.93 -5.93
N LEU A 53 0.18 -3.12 -6.94
CA LEU A 53 1.39 -2.98 -7.74
C LEU A 53 2.33 -1.96 -7.11
N LEU A 54 3.63 -2.19 -7.23
CA LEU A 54 4.63 -1.21 -6.77
C LEU A 54 4.53 0.07 -7.60
N THR A 55 4.62 1.21 -6.94
CA THR A 55 4.51 2.53 -7.59
C THR A 55 5.63 2.85 -8.57
N SER A 56 6.72 2.07 -8.53
CA SER A 56 7.85 2.15 -9.46
C SER A 56 7.60 1.43 -10.79
N LEU A 57 6.66 0.47 -10.84
CA LEU A 57 6.34 -0.28 -12.05
C LEU A 57 5.50 0.55 -13.01
N ASP A 58 5.83 0.48 -14.29
CA ASP A 58 5.03 1.04 -15.37
C ASP A 58 4.37 -0.05 -16.22
N GLU A 59 3.77 0.32 -17.34
CA GLU A 59 3.07 -0.60 -18.25
C GLU A 59 4.01 -1.67 -18.83
N ASN A 60 5.23 -1.25 -19.22
CA ASN A 60 6.22 -2.18 -19.77
C ASN A 60 6.70 -3.17 -18.71
N ASP A 61 7.05 -2.69 -17.52
CA ASP A 61 7.46 -3.53 -16.40
C ASP A 61 6.36 -4.56 -16.05
N THR A 62 5.11 -4.12 -16.03
CA THR A 62 3.98 -5.00 -15.69
C THR A 62 3.74 -6.05 -16.77
N SER A 63 3.82 -5.66 -18.04
CA SER A 63 3.68 -6.59 -19.16
C SER A 63 4.81 -7.63 -19.18
N GLU A 64 6.05 -7.23 -18.91
CA GLU A 64 7.21 -8.14 -18.86
C GLU A 64 7.11 -9.12 -17.68
N LEU A 65 6.76 -8.63 -16.49
CA LEU A 65 6.74 -9.44 -15.26
C LEU A 65 5.52 -10.36 -15.15
N TYR A 66 4.36 -9.93 -15.64
CA TYR A 66 3.08 -10.61 -15.40
C TYR A 66 2.37 -11.05 -16.68
N GLY A 67 2.82 -10.64 -17.87
CA GLY A 67 2.15 -10.94 -19.14
C GLY A 67 0.79 -10.26 -19.30
N ASN A 68 0.50 -9.22 -18.53
CA ASN A 68 -0.76 -8.47 -18.54
C ASN A 68 -0.49 -6.97 -18.66
N SER A 69 -1.50 -6.21 -19.08
CA SER A 69 -1.50 -4.77 -18.92
C SER A 69 -1.46 -4.37 -17.43
N PHE A 70 -1.05 -3.13 -17.14
CA PHE A 70 -1.09 -2.61 -15.78
C PHE A 70 -2.50 -2.68 -15.18
N ASP A 71 -3.50 -2.22 -15.95
CA ASP A 71 -4.89 -2.16 -15.50
C ASP A 71 -5.50 -3.55 -15.28
N ASP A 72 -5.19 -4.53 -16.12
CA ASP A 72 -5.63 -5.91 -15.95
C ASP A 72 -5.02 -6.54 -14.69
N GLN A 73 -3.71 -6.34 -14.50
CA GLN A 73 -3.03 -6.89 -13.33
C GLN A 73 -3.51 -6.22 -12.04
N PHE A 74 -3.69 -4.90 -12.05
CA PHE A 74 -4.27 -4.18 -10.92
C PHE A 74 -5.68 -4.67 -10.60
N THR A 75 -6.55 -4.81 -11.61
CA THR A 75 -7.92 -5.31 -11.44
C THR A 75 -7.96 -6.71 -10.83
N LYS A 76 -7.06 -7.61 -11.23
CA LYS A 76 -6.93 -8.95 -10.63
C LYS A 76 -6.58 -8.86 -9.15
N LEU A 77 -5.61 -8.03 -8.78
CA LEU A 77 -5.18 -7.87 -7.39
C LEU A 77 -6.28 -7.25 -6.52
N ILE A 78 -7.01 -6.26 -7.04
CA ILE A 78 -8.14 -5.66 -6.31
C ILE A 78 -9.31 -6.63 -6.16
N THR A 79 -9.57 -7.46 -7.17
CA THR A 79 -10.57 -8.52 -7.07
C THR A 79 -10.21 -9.51 -5.97
N LEU A 80 -8.94 -9.92 -5.89
CA LEU A 80 -8.43 -10.75 -4.81
C LEU A 80 -8.57 -10.04 -3.45
N ALA A 81 -8.21 -8.76 -3.35
CA ALA A 81 -8.36 -8.01 -2.12
C ALA A 81 -9.82 -7.90 -1.65
N LYS A 82 -10.76 -7.72 -2.59
CA LYS A 82 -12.20 -7.67 -2.29
C LYS A 82 -12.73 -8.99 -1.69
N SER A 83 -12.27 -10.11 -2.21
CA SER A 83 -12.72 -11.46 -1.79
C SER A 83 -11.94 -12.05 -0.62
N SER A 84 -10.84 -11.43 -0.22
CA SER A 84 -9.95 -11.91 0.86
C SER A 84 -10.17 -11.18 2.18
N SER A 85 -9.51 -11.68 3.22
CA SER A 85 -9.59 -11.18 4.60
C SER A 85 -8.66 -9.98 4.91
N VAL A 86 -7.98 -9.38 3.92
CA VAL A 86 -7.17 -8.18 4.17
C VAL A 86 -8.04 -7.03 4.72
N ASP A 87 -7.51 -6.28 5.67
CA ASP A 87 -8.20 -5.15 6.28
C ASP A 87 -8.14 -3.89 5.41
N GLY A 88 -7.14 -3.80 4.54
CA GLY A 88 -6.94 -2.66 3.66
C GLY A 88 -5.97 -2.94 2.53
N ILE A 89 -5.69 -1.92 1.77
CA ILE A 89 -4.76 -1.97 0.63
C ILE A 89 -3.77 -0.81 0.69
N VAL A 90 -2.59 -1.05 0.10
CA VAL A 90 -1.65 0.00 -0.28
C VAL A 90 -1.69 0.14 -1.79
N CYS A 91 -2.06 1.31 -2.29
CA CYS A 91 -2.21 1.62 -3.71
C CYS A 91 -1.58 2.95 -4.08
N SER A 92 -1.25 3.17 -5.35
CA SER A 92 -0.74 4.46 -5.80
C SER A 92 -1.84 5.54 -5.83
N PRO A 93 -1.47 6.84 -5.85
CA PRO A 93 -2.42 7.94 -5.99
C PRO A 93 -3.36 7.81 -7.19
N LYS A 94 -2.84 7.36 -8.35
CA LYS A 94 -3.64 7.18 -9.56
C LYS A 94 -4.70 6.09 -9.43
N GLU A 95 -4.35 5.02 -8.74
CA GLU A 95 -5.23 3.87 -8.50
C GLU A 95 -6.32 4.18 -7.49
N LEU A 96 -6.04 5.07 -6.54
CA LEU A 96 -6.98 5.47 -5.47
C LEU A 96 -8.34 5.91 -6.02
N ILE A 97 -8.34 6.66 -7.12
CA ILE A 97 -9.56 7.17 -7.77
C ILE A 97 -10.52 6.03 -8.17
N SER A 98 -9.99 4.88 -8.60
CA SER A 98 -10.79 3.71 -9.00
C SER A 98 -11.28 2.87 -7.81
N LEU A 99 -10.90 3.22 -6.59
CA LEU A 99 -11.15 2.43 -5.38
C LEU A 99 -12.14 3.08 -4.41
N HIS A 100 -12.88 4.11 -4.84
CA HIS A 100 -13.83 4.82 -3.97
C HIS A 100 -14.91 3.88 -3.39
N ASP A 101 -15.37 2.87 -4.13
CA ASP A 101 -16.35 1.86 -3.69
C ASP A 101 -15.75 0.73 -2.84
N LEU A 102 -14.43 0.70 -2.66
CA LEU A 102 -13.79 -0.33 -1.86
C LEU A 102 -13.90 0.01 -0.36
N ASN A 103 -14.75 -0.72 0.34
CA ASN A 103 -14.92 -0.57 1.80
C ASN A 103 -13.79 -1.27 2.58
N LYS A 104 -12.56 -0.81 2.37
CA LYS A 104 -11.33 -1.27 3.04
C LYS A 104 -10.43 -0.08 3.26
N ILE A 105 -9.55 -0.14 4.27
CA ILE A 105 -8.54 0.89 4.54
C ILE A 105 -7.67 1.13 3.31
N LYS A 106 -7.47 2.38 2.94
CA LYS A 106 -6.62 2.81 1.82
C LYS A 106 -5.41 3.58 2.34
N VAL A 107 -4.23 3.02 2.13
CA VAL A 107 -2.95 3.64 2.50
C VAL A 107 -2.23 4.02 1.22
N VAL A 108 -1.89 5.31 1.06
CA VAL A 108 -1.42 5.86 -0.20
C VAL A 108 -0.01 6.43 -0.06
N PRO A 109 1.01 5.76 -0.60
CA PRO A 109 2.37 6.29 -0.73
C PRO A 109 2.49 7.22 -1.95
N GLY A 110 3.67 7.84 -2.10
CA GLY A 110 3.94 8.72 -3.25
C GLY A 110 3.33 10.11 -3.12
N ILE A 111 3.06 10.55 -1.90
CA ILE A 111 2.48 11.87 -1.64
C ILE A 111 3.56 12.96 -1.69
N ARG A 112 3.28 14.03 -2.45
CA ARG A 112 4.17 15.17 -2.65
C ARG A 112 3.34 16.47 -2.74
N ASN A 113 3.52 17.39 -1.79
CA ASN A 113 2.87 18.70 -1.84
C ASN A 113 3.62 19.69 -2.74
N ALA A 114 4.90 19.44 -3.01
CA ALA A 114 5.69 20.19 -3.99
C ALA A 114 6.22 19.27 -5.09
N GLN A 115 6.50 19.83 -6.28
CA GLN A 115 7.17 19.09 -7.35
C GLN A 115 8.60 18.72 -6.93
N THR A 116 8.91 17.43 -6.97
CA THR A 116 10.24 16.90 -6.69
C THR A 116 10.74 16.08 -7.89
N ASN A 117 12.04 16.22 -8.21
CA ASN A 117 12.70 15.39 -9.21
C ASN A 117 13.20 14.09 -8.55
N ASP A 118 12.28 13.25 -8.07
CA ASP A 118 12.63 11.96 -7.50
C ASP A 118 12.08 10.79 -8.35
N ASP A 119 12.32 9.55 -7.91
CA ASP A 119 11.93 8.32 -8.61
C ASP A 119 10.42 8.00 -8.55
N GLN A 120 9.61 8.85 -7.92
CA GLN A 120 8.17 8.65 -7.83
C GLN A 120 7.46 9.12 -9.11
N LYS A 121 7.02 8.18 -9.92
CA LYS A 121 6.32 8.43 -11.20
C LYS A 121 4.83 8.80 -11.02
N ARG A 122 4.24 8.52 -9.83
CA ARG A 122 2.80 8.64 -9.56
C ARG A 122 2.61 9.37 -8.25
N THR A 123 2.50 10.69 -8.31
CA THR A 123 2.38 11.56 -7.14
C THR A 123 1.03 12.27 -7.08
N MET A 124 0.64 12.68 -5.88
CA MET A 124 -0.56 13.45 -5.55
C MET A 124 -0.25 14.27 -4.28
N THR A 125 -0.92 15.38 -4.10
CA THR A 125 -0.83 16.14 -2.84
C THR A 125 -1.57 15.42 -1.70
N SER A 126 -1.26 15.78 -0.46
CA SER A 126 -1.96 15.22 0.70
C SER A 126 -3.46 15.54 0.68
N GLN A 127 -3.82 16.78 0.36
CA GLN A 127 -5.21 17.23 0.27
C GLN A 127 -5.99 16.47 -0.81
N GLU A 128 -5.41 16.31 -2.01
CA GLU A 128 -6.03 15.52 -3.07
C GLU A 128 -6.21 14.06 -2.67
N ALA A 129 -5.23 13.44 -2.02
CA ALA A 129 -5.32 12.06 -1.58
C ALA A 129 -6.45 11.84 -0.57
N TYR A 130 -6.58 12.70 0.44
CA TYR A 130 -7.69 12.63 1.39
C TYR A 130 -9.04 12.91 0.73
N ALA A 131 -9.12 13.88 -0.19
CA ALA A 131 -10.34 14.16 -0.95
C ALA A 131 -10.78 12.98 -1.83
N GLN A 132 -9.83 12.15 -2.29
CA GLN A 132 -10.09 10.93 -3.05
C GLN A 132 -10.30 9.68 -2.17
N GLY A 133 -10.36 9.85 -0.85
CA GLY A 133 -10.71 8.78 0.08
C GLY A 133 -9.53 7.96 0.61
N ALA A 134 -8.32 8.50 0.66
CA ALA A 134 -7.23 7.90 1.42
C ALA A 134 -7.54 7.97 2.92
N ASP A 135 -7.37 6.85 3.64
CA ASP A 135 -7.46 6.83 5.10
C ASP A 135 -6.12 7.21 5.74
N TYR A 136 -5.03 6.84 5.09
CA TYR A 136 -3.66 7.14 5.50
C TYR A 136 -2.80 7.49 4.29
N ILE A 137 -1.86 8.40 4.49
CA ILE A 137 -0.82 8.73 3.51
C ILE A 137 0.56 8.30 4.03
N VAL A 138 1.47 7.96 3.11
CA VAL A 138 2.87 7.67 3.45
C VAL A 138 3.76 8.74 2.84
N VAL A 139 4.39 9.53 3.70
CA VAL A 139 5.32 10.59 3.32
C VAL A 139 6.72 10.23 3.83
N GLY A 140 7.65 10.03 2.91
CA GLY A 140 9.04 9.68 3.24
C GLY A 140 9.98 10.88 3.12
N ARG A 141 10.75 10.92 2.05
CA ARG A 141 11.80 11.93 1.80
C ARG A 141 11.38 13.39 2.01
N PRO A 142 10.18 13.85 1.63
CA PRO A 142 9.76 15.22 1.91
C PRO A 142 9.82 15.61 3.39
N ILE A 143 9.64 14.66 4.28
CA ILE A 143 9.78 14.86 5.73
C ILE A 143 11.19 14.52 6.20
N THR A 144 11.69 13.32 5.86
CA THR A 144 12.94 12.80 6.41
C THR A 144 14.20 13.55 5.95
N GLN A 145 14.12 14.29 4.85
CA GLN A 145 15.21 15.12 4.30
C GLN A 145 14.94 16.63 4.45
N ALA A 146 13.88 17.03 5.15
CA ALA A 146 13.56 18.42 5.38
C ALA A 146 14.54 19.05 6.39
N ASN A 147 14.89 20.33 6.18
CA ASN A 147 15.69 21.10 7.14
C ASN A 147 14.95 21.33 8.46
N ASN A 148 13.61 21.42 8.41
CA ASN A 148 12.74 21.51 9.57
C ASN A 148 11.66 20.43 9.46
N ILE A 149 11.82 19.35 10.20
CA ILE A 149 10.95 18.17 10.15
C ILE A 149 9.55 18.50 10.67
N GLU A 150 9.43 19.29 11.74
CA GLU A 150 8.15 19.65 12.34
C GLU A 150 7.29 20.45 11.35
N ALA A 151 7.86 21.50 10.74
CA ALA A 151 7.17 22.28 9.72
C ALA A 151 6.78 21.44 8.50
N ALA A 152 7.65 20.50 8.09
CA ALA A 152 7.35 19.60 7.00
C ALA A 152 6.20 18.63 7.33
N ILE A 153 6.08 18.15 8.57
CA ILE A 153 4.94 17.33 9.00
C ILE A 153 3.65 18.14 8.96
N GLU A 154 3.65 19.36 9.49
CA GLU A 154 2.47 20.23 9.51
C GLU A 154 1.91 20.50 8.11
N GLU A 155 2.79 20.66 7.10
CA GLU A 155 2.37 20.84 5.70
C GLU A 155 1.54 19.67 5.15
N TYR A 156 1.76 18.44 5.64
CA TYR A 156 1.04 17.24 5.20
C TYR A 156 -0.19 16.91 6.05
N LEU A 157 -0.35 17.55 7.21
CA LEU A 157 -1.51 17.40 8.09
C LEU A 157 -2.60 18.45 7.83
N ALA A 158 -2.24 19.53 7.13
CA ALA A 158 -3.15 20.58 6.70
C ALA A 158 -3.94 20.16 5.47
#